data_94a841066a2b0e483f8d24fb6c8fcdc0
#
_entry.id   94a841066a2b0e483f8d24fb6c8fcdc0
#
_cell.length_a   1.000
_cell.length_b   1.000
_cell.length_c   1.000
_cell.angle_alpha   90.00
_cell.angle_beta   90.00
_cell.angle_gamma   90.00
#
_symmetry.space_group_name_H-M   'P 1'
#
loop_
_entity.id
_entity.type
_entity.pdbx_description
1 polymer ?
#
loop_
_entity_poly.entity_id
_entity_poly.type
_entity_poly.pdbx_seq_one_letter_code
_entity_poly.pdbx_strand_id
1 'polypeptide(L)'
;MATPRSKAGTKGVPRHLRRQQMLEAATEEFGGRGFAAASLAAVAERVGVTKTLLHQYLGTKEDLYVACLTPVGDDLLDAIRTAMGEEGTTSRTPLRVLRGIFEALEERREAWFVLYDRSLPPGGEAARAASIYRAAIDALAADGTTELLRTAGSTDPLDADALRHVWTDLVGTLVRWWVKHPGETPEAMTRRCARLFAVAAALAGDPVPPGRPEDRTAGRPGEQEAGGAEGRTTGTPEHRSG
;
A
#
# COMPACT_ATOMS: atom_id res chain seq x y z
N MET A 1 7.51 6.03 -42.70
CA MET A 1 6.73 7.26 -42.95
C MET A 1 5.63 7.31 -41.88
N ALA A 2 5.81 8.15 -40.85
CA ALA A 2 4.83 8.32 -39.79
C ALA A 2 3.78 9.34 -40.24
N THR A 3 2.53 8.92 -40.24
CA THR A 3 1.36 9.76 -40.55
C THR A 3 1.19 10.81 -39.44
N PRO A 4 1.06 12.11 -39.73
CA PRO A 4 0.82 13.10 -38.72
C PRO A 4 -0.61 12.94 -38.19
N ARG A 5 -0.74 12.71 -36.86
CA ARG A 5 -2.04 12.78 -36.17
C ARG A 5 -2.62 14.16 -36.35
N SER A 6 -3.73 14.24 -37.06
CA SER A 6 -4.55 15.42 -37.26
C SER A 6 -4.87 16.08 -35.92
N LYS A 7 -4.51 17.37 -35.76
CA LYS A 7 -5.05 18.28 -34.75
C LYS A 7 -6.55 18.48 -35.04
N ALA A 8 -7.39 17.55 -34.62
CA ALA A 8 -8.82 17.75 -34.63
C ALA A 8 -9.14 18.87 -33.63
N GLY A 9 -9.54 20.00 -34.15
CA GLY A 9 -9.84 21.21 -33.40
C GLY A 9 -10.93 20.96 -32.35
N THR A 10 -10.74 21.52 -31.21
CA THR A 10 -11.49 21.41 -29.95
C THR A 10 -12.92 21.97 -29.99
N LYS A 11 -13.47 22.38 -31.15
CA LYS A 11 -14.82 22.88 -31.31
C LYS A 11 -15.79 21.73 -31.47
N GLY A 12 -16.64 21.49 -30.42
CA GLY A 12 -17.74 20.54 -30.50
C GLY A 12 -17.80 19.44 -29.44
N VAL A 13 -16.75 19.24 -28.62
CA VAL A 13 -16.82 18.23 -27.55
C VAL A 13 -17.69 18.74 -26.40
N PRO A 14 -18.72 17.99 -25.95
CA PRO A 14 -19.55 18.35 -24.81
C PRO A 14 -18.69 18.59 -23.56
N ARG A 15 -19.14 19.52 -22.68
CA ARG A 15 -18.35 19.93 -21.50
C ARG A 15 -17.99 18.77 -20.59
N HIS A 16 -18.91 17.83 -20.36
CA HIS A 16 -18.67 16.66 -19.50
C HIS A 16 -17.63 15.71 -20.09
N LEU A 17 -17.66 15.42 -21.39
CA LEU A 17 -16.66 14.57 -22.05
C LEU A 17 -15.27 15.21 -22.03
N ARG A 18 -15.20 16.53 -22.19
CA ARG A 18 -13.94 17.25 -22.10
C ARG A 18 -13.35 17.19 -20.67
N ARG A 19 -14.21 17.35 -19.66
CA ARG A 19 -13.80 17.19 -18.26
C ARG A 19 -13.27 15.79 -18.00
N GLN A 20 -13.93 14.76 -18.50
CA GLN A 20 -13.49 13.38 -18.39
C GLN A 20 -12.12 13.15 -19.04
N GLN A 21 -11.92 13.61 -20.29
CA GLN A 21 -10.62 13.53 -20.98
C GLN A 21 -9.49 14.22 -20.19
N MET A 22 -9.78 15.36 -19.56
CA MET A 22 -8.81 16.06 -18.71
C MET A 22 -8.48 15.25 -17.46
N LEU A 23 -9.45 14.60 -16.81
CA LEU A 23 -9.23 13.77 -15.63
C LEU A 23 -8.45 12.50 -15.98
N GLU A 24 -8.75 11.84 -17.08
CA GLU A 24 -8.01 10.68 -17.58
C GLU A 24 -6.53 11.03 -17.82
N ALA A 25 -6.26 12.10 -18.58
CA ALA A 25 -4.91 12.57 -18.85
C ALA A 25 -4.18 13.01 -17.58
N ALA A 26 -4.87 13.59 -16.61
CA ALA A 26 -4.30 13.99 -15.33
C ALA A 26 -3.99 12.78 -14.45
N THR A 27 -4.85 11.77 -14.43
CA THR A 27 -4.62 10.52 -13.68
C THR A 27 -3.37 9.81 -14.19
N GLU A 28 -3.17 9.71 -15.51
CA GLU A 28 -1.96 9.16 -16.10
C GLU A 28 -0.71 9.99 -15.74
N GLU A 29 -0.80 11.32 -15.80
CA GLU A 29 0.33 12.21 -15.46
C GLU A 29 0.70 12.11 -13.98
N PHE A 30 -0.29 12.15 -13.07
CA PHE A 30 -0.05 11.99 -11.64
C PHE A 30 0.42 10.59 -11.28
N GLY A 31 -0.19 9.54 -11.85
CA GLY A 31 0.20 8.16 -11.58
C GLY A 31 1.60 7.83 -12.08
N GLY A 32 1.99 8.39 -13.25
CA GLY A 32 3.30 8.14 -13.83
C GLY A 32 4.44 8.96 -13.21
N ARG A 33 4.18 10.18 -12.72
CA ARG A 33 5.21 11.12 -12.25
C ARG A 33 5.11 11.51 -10.79
N GLY A 34 4.00 11.21 -10.15
CA GLY A 34 3.65 11.71 -8.82
C GLY A 34 3.25 13.19 -8.83
N PHE A 35 2.63 13.64 -7.75
CA PHE A 35 2.14 15.02 -7.61
C PHE A 35 3.24 16.04 -7.81
N ALA A 36 4.41 15.88 -7.17
CA ALA A 36 5.47 16.88 -7.20
C ALA A 36 5.96 17.16 -8.64
N ALA A 37 6.21 16.12 -9.44
CA ALA A 37 6.79 16.23 -10.78
C ALA A 37 5.74 16.36 -11.91
N ALA A 38 4.45 16.12 -11.64
CA ALA A 38 3.40 16.23 -12.64
C ALA A 38 3.21 17.66 -13.15
N SER A 39 3.01 17.78 -14.46
CA SER A 39 2.89 19.06 -15.17
C SER A 39 1.48 19.28 -15.72
N LEU A 40 0.78 20.31 -15.22
CA LEU A 40 -0.51 20.72 -15.78
C LEU A 40 -0.41 21.20 -17.24
N ALA A 41 0.76 21.67 -17.68
CA ALA A 41 0.99 22.00 -19.08
C ALA A 41 1.00 20.75 -19.96
N ALA A 42 1.64 19.65 -19.49
CA ALA A 42 1.63 18.37 -20.19
C ALA A 42 0.23 17.76 -20.28
N VAL A 43 -0.57 17.85 -19.20
CA VAL A 43 -1.99 17.44 -19.21
C VAL A 43 -2.78 18.23 -20.24
N ALA A 44 -2.65 19.57 -20.24
CA ALA A 44 -3.36 20.44 -21.17
C ALA A 44 -2.97 20.17 -22.64
N GLU A 45 -1.68 19.95 -22.90
CA GLU A 45 -1.16 19.62 -24.24
C GLU A 45 -1.71 18.28 -24.73
N ARG A 46 -1.73 17.24 -23.87
CA ARG A 46 -2.26 15.90 -24.21
C ARG A 46 -3.72 15.93 -24.63
N VAL A 47 -4.54 16.77 -23.97
CA VAL A 47 -5.98 16.91 -24.26
C VAL A 47 -6.24 17.93 -25.38
N GLY A 48 -5.21 18.69 -25.82
CA GLY A 48 -5.31 19.72 -26.83
C GLY A 48 -6.03 20.98 -26.35
N VAL A 49 -5.86 21.36 -25.09
CA VAL A 49 -6.45 22.56 -24.48
C VAL A 49 -5.37 23.49 -23.93
N THR A 50 -5.74 24.71 -23.56
CA THR A 50 -4.84 25.62 -22.87
C THR A 50 -4.78 25.30 -21.36
N LYS A 51 -3.65 25.60 -20.70
CA LYS A 51 -3.52 25.51 -19.24
C LYS A 51 -4.59 26.35 -18.52
N THR A 52 -4.93 27.51 -19.05
CA THR A 52 -6.00 28.38 -18.52
C THR A 52 -7.35 27.70 -18.55
N LEU A 53 -7.68 27.00 -19.64
CA LEU A 53 -8.93 26.25 -19.75
C LEU A 53 -8.94 25.08 -18.76
N LEU A 54 -7.84 24.37 -18.59
CA LEU A 54 -7.71 23.31 -17.60
C LEU A 54 -8.00 23.83 -16.18
N HIS A 55 -7.40 24.98 -15.80
CA HIS A 55 -7.68 25.62 -14.51
C HIS A 55 -9.16 26.06 -14.36
N GLN A 56 -9.77 26.57 -15.41
CA GLN A 56 -11.20 26.96 -15.38
C GLN A 56 -12.14 25.75 -15.15
N TYR A 57 -11.76 24.58 -15.62
CA TYR A 57 -12.57 23.36 -15.50
C TYR A 57 -12.34 22.63 -14.18
N LEU A 58 -11.12 22.62 -13.67
CA LEU A 58 -10.66 21.68 -12.66
C LEU A 58 -9.88 22.34 -11.51
N GLY A 59 -9.80 23.69 -11.49
CA GLY A 59 -9.21 24.45 -10.38
C GLY A 59 -7.69 24.36 -10.31
N THR A 60 -7.15 24.32 -9.11
CA THR A 60 -5.74 24.21 -8.80
C THR A 60 -5.19 22.81 -9.11
N LYS A 61 -3.89 22.61 -8.93
CA LYS A 61 -3.25 21.28 -9.06
C LYS A 61 -3.77 20.32 -7.98
N GLU A 62 -4.04 20.81 -6.77
CA GLU A 62 -4.62 20.01 -5.69
C GLU A 62 -6.07 19.63 -5.99
N ASP A 63 -6.90 20.58 -6.45
CA ASP A 63 -8.29 20.30 -6.85
C ASP A 63 -8.36 19.24 -7.95
N LEU A 64 -7.48 19.37 -8.96
CA LEU A 64 -7.37 18.38 -10.03
C LEU A 64 -6.95 17.01 -9.49
N TYR A 65 -5.99 16.98 -8.57
CA TYR A 65 -5.54 15.72 -7.97
C TYR A 65 -6.66 15.04 -7.17
N VAL A 66 -7.37 15.78 -6.34
CA VAL A 66 -8.52 15.27 -5.58
C VAL A 66 -9.60 14.77 -6.53
N ALA A 67 -9.86 15.49 -7.63
CA ALA A 67 -10.83 15.06 -8.64
C ALA A 67 -10.42 13.78 -9.38
N CYS A 68 -9.11 13.48 -9.50
CA CYS A 68 -8.62 12.20 -10.02
C CYS A 68 -8.67 11.10 -8.95
N LEU A 69 -8.35 11.42 -7.70
CA LEU A 69 -8.26 10.48 -6.58
C LEU A 69 -9.62 9.93 -6.16
N THR A 70 -10.63 10.82 -6.06
CA THR A 70 -11.96 10.47 -5.50
C THR A 70 -12.60 9.27 -6.19
N PRO A 71 -12.80 9.25 -7.53
CA PRO A 71 -13.44 8.11 -8.18
C PRO A 71 -12.62 6.81 -8.05
N VAL A 72 -11.30 6.91 -7.97
CA VAL A 72 -10.43 5.73 -7.76
C VAL A 72 -10.58 5.17 -6.35
N GLY A 73 -10.57 6.07 -5.36
CA GLY A 73 -10.73 5.70 -3.96
C GLY A 73 -12.09 5.05 -3.68
N ASP A 74 -13.15 5.64 -4.24
CA ASP A 74 -14.51 5.14 -4.11
C ASP A 74 -14.65 3.74 -4.75
N ASP A 75 -14.20 3.57 -6.00
CA ASP A 75 -14.29 2.29 -6.70
C ASP A 75 -13.47 1.18 -6.00
N LEU A 76 -12.29 1.50 -5.49
CA LEU A 76 -11.48 0.53 -4.73
C LEU A 76 -12.15 0.13 -3.41
N LEU A 77 -12.69 1.09 -2.67
CA LEU A 77 -13.41 0.80 -1.42
C LEU A 77 -14.64 -0.06 -1.67
N ASP A 78 -15.41 0.25 -2.71
CA ASP A 78 -16.62 -0.50 -3.06
C ASP A 78 -16.28 -1.92 -3.55
N ALA A 79 -15.24 -2.08 -4.37
CA ALA A 79 -14.76 -3.38 -4.82
C ALA A 79 -14.29 -4.25 -3.65
N ILE A 80 -13.52 -3.68 -2.71
CA ILE A 80 -13.03 -4.41 -1.53
C ILE A 80 -14.20 -4.81 -0.62
N ARG A 81 -15.12 -3.88 -0.31
CA ARG A 81 -16.30 -4.16 0.53
C ARG A 81 -17.19 -5.24 -0.08
N THR A 82 -17.45 -5.16 -1.37
CA THR A 82 -18.22 -6.19 -2.10
C THR A 82 -17.55 -7.54 -1.99
N ALA A 83 -16.25 -7.64 -2.29
CA ALA A 83 -15.51 -8.89 -2.22
C ALA A 83 -15.46 -9.50 -0.81
N MET A 84 -15.47 -8.66 0.24
CA MET A 84 -15.51 -9.11 1.64
C MET A 84 -16.93 -9.55 2.06
N GLY A 85 -17.98 -8.94 1.52
CA GLY A 85 -19.37 -9.19 1.91
C GLY A 85 -20.04 -10.39 1.25
N GLU A 86 -19.58 -10.84 0.07
CA GLU A 86 -20.28 -11.82 -0.77
C GLU A 86 -20.57 -13.18 -0.12
N GLU A 87 -19.67 -13.71 0.72
CA GLU A 87 -19.80 -15.04 1.34
C GLU A 87 -19.21 -15.08 2.76
N GLY A 88 -19.05 -13.92 3.39
CA GLY A 88 -18.25 -13.80 4.60
C GLY A 88 -16.75 -14.03 4.35
N THR A 89 -15.95 -13.97 5.41
CA THR A 89 -14.50 -14.18 5.32
C THR A 89 -14.17 -15.67 5.24
N THR A 90 -13.53 -16.06 4.15
CA THR A 90 -13.09 -17.44 3.88
C THR A 90 -11.64 -17.41 3.37
N SER A 91 -11.02 -18.57 3.23
CA SER A 91 -9.69 -18.70 2.59
C SER A 91 -9.65 -18.18 1.14
N ARG A 92 -10.80 -17.96 0.50
CA ARG A 92 -10.92 -17.41 -0.85
C ARG A 92 -11.06 -15.88 -0.85
N THR A 93 -11.37 -15.26 0.28
CA THR A 93 -11.57 -13.80 0.38
C THR A 93 -10.37 -13.00 -0.14
N PRO A 94 -9.10 -13.34 0.14
CA PRO A 94 -7.94 -12.63 -0.42
C PRO A 94 -7.94 -12.61 -1.95
N LEU A 95 -8.30 -13.70 -2.61
CA LEU A 95 -8.37 -13.75 -4.08
C LEU A 95 -9.53 -12.95 -4.64
N ARG A 96 -10.70 -12.92 -3.97
CA ARG A 96 -11.83 -12.07 -4.37
C ARG A 96 -11.48 -10.59 -4.27
N VAL A 97 -10.82 -10.19 -3.18
CA VAL A 97 -10.36 -8.80 -2.99
C VAL A 97 -9.36 -8.41 -4.08
N LEU A 98 -8.35 -9.24 -4.37
CA LEU A 98 -7.39 -8.97 -5.45
C LEU A 98 -8.09 -8.85 -6.81
N ARG A 99 -9.05 -9.73 -7.10
CA ARG A 99 -9.84 -9.66 -8.32
C ARG A 99 -10.59 -8.34 -8.42
N GLY A 100 -11.31 -7.94 -7.37
CA GLY A 100 -12.04 -6.68 -7.34
C GLY A 100 -11.12 -5.47 -7.53
N ILE A 101 -9.93 -5.45 -6.92
CA ILE A 101 -8.94 -4.40 -7.11
C ILE A 101 -8.46 -4.35 -8.57
N PHE A 102 -8.14 -5.48 -9.20
CA PHE A 102 -7.70 -5.49 -10.60
C PHE A 102 -8.82 -5.05 -11.55
N GLU A 103 -10.06 -5.50 -11.34
CA GLU A 103 -11.22 -5.08 -12.12
C GLU A 103 -11.49 -3.57 -11.99
N ALA A 104 -11.44 -3.02 -10.77
CA ALA A 104 -11.63 -1.59 -10.54
C ALA A 104 -10.55 -0.71 -11.17
N LEU A 105 -9.35 -1.25 -11.39
CA LEU A 105 -8.21 -0.53 -11.97
C LEU A 105 -7.98 -0.84 -13.45
N GLU A 106 -8.74 -1.73 -14.10
CA GLU A 106 -8.43 -2.24 -15.44
C GLU A 106 -8.16 -1.15 -16.48
N GLU A 107 -9.03 -0.14 -16.54
CA GLU A 107 -8.93 0.95 -17.52
C GLU A 107 -7.97 2.08 -17.10
N ARG A 108 -7.48 2.06 -15.84
CA ARG A 108 -6.68 3.15 -15.24
C ARG A 108 -5.69 2.65 -14.19
N ARG A 109 -4.86 1.70 -14.57
CA ARG A 109 -3.90 1.01 -13.65
C ARG A 109 -3.00 1.97 -12.90
N GLU A 110 -2.58 3.06 -13.54
CA GLU A 110 -1.75 4.11 -12.95
C GLU A 110 -2.45 4.86 -11.81
N ALA A 111 -3.79 4.79 -11.74
CA ALA A 111 -4.57 5.43 -10.67
C ALA A 111 -4.24 4.87 -9.28
N TRP A 112 -3.74 3.64 -9.17
CA TRP A 112 -3.16 3.11 -7.94
C TRP A 112 -2.08 4.03 -7.37
N PHE A 113 -1.20 4.55 -8.21
CA PHE A 113 -0.12 5.42 -7.77
C PHE A 113 -0.59 6.82 -7.37
N VAL A 114 -1.76 7.26 -7.85
CA VAL A 114 -2.41 8.49 -7.36
C VAL A 114 -2.82 8.30 -5.90
N LEU A 115 -3.44 7.15 -5.54
CA LEU A 115 -3.84 6.88 -4.16
C LEU A 115 -2.63 6.75 -3.21
N TYR A 116 -1.53 6.12 -3.66
CA TYR A 116 -0.34 5.84 -2.85
C TYR A 116 0.85 6.76 -3.14
N ASP A 117 0.59 7.96 -3.68
CA ASP A 117 1.62 8.97 -3.94
C ASP A 117 2.25 9.48 -2.63
N ARG A 118 3.57 9.39 -2.56
CA ARG A 118 4.38 9.88 -1.43
C ARG A 118 4.92 11.29 -1.65
N SER A 119 4.71 11.87 -2.82
CA SER A 119 5.21 13.21 -3.18
C SER A 119 4.23 14.34 -2.85
N LEU A 120 3.09 14.01 -2.24
CA LEU A 120 2.08 14.98 -1.82
C LEU A 120 2.63 15.91 -0.73
N PRO A 121 2.41 17.24 -0.83
CA PRO A 121 2.84 18.17 0.19
C PRO A 121 2.12 17.90 1.51
N PRO A 122 2.85 17.80 2.63
CA PRO A 122 2.24 17.57 3.93
C PRO A 122 1.21 18.65 4.27
N GLY A 123 0.05 18.23 4.78
CA GLY A 123 -1.02 19.14 5.19
C GLY A 123 -1.86 19.74 4.06
N GLY A 124 -1.53 19.47 2.79
CA GLY A 124 -2.34 19.85 1.63
C GLY A 124 -3.68 19.09 1.57
N GLU A 125 -4.62 19.61 0.78
CA GLU A 125 -5.93 18.99 0.61
C GLU A 125 -5.82 17.62 -0.07
N ALA A 126 -4.98 17.51 -1.09
CA ALA A 126 -4.68 16.26 -1.76
C ALA A 126 -4.12 15.20 -0.80
N ALA A 127 -3.20 15.58 0.10
CA ALA A 127 -2.61 14.68 1.09
C ALA A 127 -3.66 14.19 2.11
N ARG A 128 -4.54 15.10 2.57
CA ARG A 128 -5.64 14.74 3.47
C ARG A 128 -6.62 13.78 2.81
N ALA A 129 -7.06 14.07 1.59
CA ALA A 129 -7.98 13.23 0.84
C ALA A 129 -7.38 11.81 0.62
N ALA A 130 -6.13 11.72 0.18
CA ALA A 130 -5.44 10.44 0.00
C ALA A 130 -5.29 9.66 1.32
N SER A 131 -5.05 10.37 2.44
CA SER A 131 -4.94 9.75 3.76
C SER A 131 -6.26 9.13 4.21
N ILE A 132 -7.40 9.77 3.95
CA ILE A 132 -8.72 9.24 4.29
C ILE A 132 -8.97 7.92 3.56
N TYR A 133 -8.74 7.87 2.24
CA TYR A 133 -8.92 6.65 1.48
C TYR A 133 -7.97 5.53 1.91
N ARG A 134 -6.69 5.84 2.12
CA ARG A 134 -5.71 4.86 2.60
C ARG A 134 -6.08 4.30 3.97
N ALA A 135 -6.51 5.16 4.90
CA ALA A 135 -6.96 4.72 6.23
C ALA A 135 -8.20 3.82 6.15
N ALA A 136 -9.16 4.14 5.27
CA ALA A 136 -10.35 3.32 5.08
C ALA A 136 -10.01 1.93 4.47
N ILE A 137 -9.10 1.88 3.49
CA ILE A 137 -8.63 0.61 2.90
C ILE A 137 -7.82 -0.20 3.93
N ASP A 138 -6.97 0.45 4.72
CA ASP A 138 -6.19 -0.22 5.78
C ASP A 138 -7.10 -0.79 6.88
N ALA A 139 -8.18 -0.10 7.25
CA ALA A 139 -9.18 -0.62 8.18
C ALA A 139 -9.86 -1.88 7.63
N LEU A 140 -10.27 -1.90 6.35
CA LEU A 140 -10.82 -3.10 5.73
C LEU A 140 -9.79 -4.25 5.69
N ALA A 141 -8.52 -3.95 5.44
CA ALA A 141 -7.45 -4.96 5.49
C ALA A 141 -7.27 -5.51 6.91
N ALA A 142 -7.33 -4.65 7.94
CA ALA A 142 -7.24 -5.07 9.34
C ALA A 142 -8.42 -6.00 9.73
N ASP A 143 -9.64 -5.62 9.37
CA ASP A 143 -10.84 -6.43 9.64
C ASP A 143 -10.74 -7.79 8.94
N GLY A 144 -10.38 -7.79 7.64
CA GLY A 144 -10.27 -9.01 6.85
C GLY A 144 -9.18 -9.97 7.32
N THR A 145 -8.01 -9.45 7.71
CA THR A 145 -6.89 -10.28 8.21
C THR A 145 -7.18 -10.84 9.60
N THR A 146 -7.80 -10.05 10.48
CA THR A 146 -8.23 -10.51 11.81
C THR A 146 -9.23 -11.65 11.69
N GLU A 147 -10.24 -11.48 10.85
CA GLU A 147 -11.27 -12.52 10.65
C GLU A 147 -10.69 -13.78 9.98
N LEU A 148 -9.79 -13.62 9.02
CA LEU A 148 -9.11 -14.75 8.37
C LEU A 148 -8.29 -15.56 9.38
N LEU A 149 -7.53 -14.91 10.26
CA LEU A 149 -6.76 -15.58 11.32
C LEU A 149 -7.67 -16.26 12.34
N ARG A 150 -8.78 -15.60 12.71
CA ARG A 150 -9.78 -16.21 13.60
C ARG A 150 -10.35 -17.50 13.03
N THR A 151 -10.65 -17.55 11.72
CA THR A 151 -11.10 -18.79 11.07
C THR A 151 -10.01 -19.86 11.00
N ALA A 152 -8.72 -19.46 11.04
CA ALA A 152 -7.58 -20.36 11.10
C ALA A 152 -7.19 -20.76 12.56
N GLY A 153 -7.92 -20.26 13.58
CA GLY A 153 -7.72 -20.61 14.98
C GLY A 153 -6.74 -19.71 15.73
N SER A 154 -6.19 -18.62 15.12
CA SER A 154 -5.39 -17.63 15.83
C SER A 154 -6.26 -16.42 16.24
N THR A 155 -6.07 -15.96 17.47
CA THR A 155 -6.67 -14.74 18.02
C THR A 155 -5.60 -13.76 18.51
N ASP A 156 -4.33 -13.99 18.16
CA ASP A 156 -3.22 -13.13 18.55
C ASP A 156 -3.29 -11.82 17.74
N PRO A 157 -3.37 -10.65 18.40
CA PRO A 157 -3.42 -9.37 17.72
C PRO A 157 -2.11 -9.04 16.97
N LEU A 158 -0.97 -9.59 17.39
CA LEU A 158 0.30 -9.40 16.69
C LEU A 158 0.35 -10.19 15.38
N ASP A 159 -0.24 -11.38 15.35
CA ASP A 159 -0.40 -12.14 14.10
C ASP A 159 -1.27 -11.36 13.10
N ALA A 160 -2.38 -10.76 13.58
CA ALA A 160 -3.28 -9.97 12.75
C ALA A 160 -2.59 -8.72 12.19
N ASP A 161 -1.83 -8.01 13.02
CA ASP A 161 -1.07 -6.83 12.58
C ASP A 161 0.03 -7.21 11.56
N ALA A 162 0.77 -8.27 11.83
CA ALA A 162 1.80 -8.77 10.91
C ALA A 162 1.19 -9.19 9.56
N LEU A 163 0.08 -9.93 9.57
CA LEU A 163 -0.59 -10.36 8.35
C LEU A 163 -1.16 -9.17 7.56
N ARG A 164 -1.70 -8.16 8.24
CA ARG A 164 -2.17 -6.92 7.60
C ARG A 164 -1.04 -6.22 6.84
N HIS A 165 0.14 -6.09 7.44
CA HIS A 165 1.31 -5.48 6.79
C HIS A 165 1.75 -6.29 5.56
N VAL A 166 1.91 -7.61 5.72
CA VAL A 166 2.27 -8.50 4.60
C VAL A 166 1.25 -8.41 3.48
N TRP A 167 -0.05 -8.40 3.81
CA TRP A 167 -1.12 -8.29 2.83
C TRP A 167 -1.07 -6.97 2.05
N THR A 168 -0.95 -5.85 2.74
CA THR A 168 -0.91 -4.53 2.12
C THR A 168 0.28 -4.38 1.18
N ASP A 169 1.46 -4.83 1.59
CA ASP A 169 2.66 -4.81 0.76
C ASP A 169 2.56 -5.76 -0.44
N LEU A 170 1.98 -6.94 -0.26
CA LEU A 170 1.72 -7.90 -1.31
C LEU A 170 0.82 -7.30 -2.40
N VAL A 171 -0.32 -6.72 -2.01
CA VAL A 171 -1.24 -6.05 -2.96
C VAL A 171 -0.51 -4.98 -3.74
N GLY A 172 0.20 -4.07 -3.06
CA GLY A 172 0.98 -3.02 -3.71
C GLY A 172 2.03 -3.56 -4.67
N THR A 173 2.69 -4.67 -4.34
CA THR A 173 3.69 -5.31 -5.19
C THR A 173 3.06 -5.94 -6.43
N LEU A 174 1.93 -6.63 -6.28
CA LEU A 174 1.20 -7.24 -7.39
C LEU A 174 0.68 -6.19 -8.36
N VAL A 175 0.11 -5.08 -7.87
CA VAL A 175 -0.37 -3.98 -8.72
C VAL A 175 0.80 -3.33 -9.46
N ARG A 176 1.91 -3.02 -8.77
CA ARG A 176 3.12 -2.47 -9.42
C ARG A 176 3.67 -3.38 -10.52
N TRP A 177 3.64 -4.69 -10.31
CA TRP A 177 4.04 -5.66 -11.33
C TRP A 177 3.08 -5.63 -12.51
N TRP A 178 1.77 -5.63 -12.25
CA TRP A 178 0.71 -5.66 -13.26
C TRP A 178 0.72 -4.42 -14.18
N VAL A 179 0.96 -3.23 -13.63
CA VAL A 179 1.09 -1.99 -14.43
C VAL A 179 2.21 -2.11 -15.47
N LYS A 180 3.29 -2.83 -15.15
CA LYS A 180 4.40 -3.07 -16.09
C LYS A 180 4.12 -4.16 -17.13
N HIS A 181 2.98 -4.84 -17.01
CA HIS A 181 2.57 -5.95 -17.88
C HIS A 181 1.18 -5.69 -18.48
N PRO A 182 1.05 -4.74 -19.42
CA PRO A 182 -0.25 -4.26 -19.92
C PRO A 182 -1.06 -5.36 -20.65
N GLY A 183 -0.41 -6.44 -21.11
CA GLY A 183 -1.08 -7.59 -21.72
C GLY A 183 -1.78 -8.53 -20.72
N GLU A 184 -1.56 -8.38 -19.42
CA GLU A 184 -2.23 -9.21 -18.39
C GLU A 184 -3.60 -8.63 -18.06
N THR A 185 -4.67 -9.40 -18.22
CA THR A 185 -6.03 -9.00 -17.82
C THR A 185 -6.27 -9.20 -16.32
N PRO A 186 -7.31 -8.60 -15.70
CA PRO A 186 -7.70 -8.86 -14.31
C PRO A 186 -7.86 -10.36 -13.99
N GLU A 187 -8.49 -11.12 -14.90
CA GLU A 187 -8.67 -12.56 -14.70
C GLU A 187 -7.34 -13.32 -14.78
N ALA A 188 -6.43 -12.92 -15.69
CA ALA A 188 -5.11 -13.51 -15.81
C ALA A 188 -4.30 -13.26 -14.53
N MET A 189 -4.37 -12.04 -13.98
CA MET A 189 -3.75 -11.67 -12.71
C MET A 189 -4.33 -12.47 -11.54
N THR A 190 -5.65 -12.59 -11.45
CA THR A 190 -6.31 -13.37 -10.39
C THR A 190 -5.87 -14.84 -10.44
N ARG A 191 -5.81 -15.45 -11.63
CA ARG A 191 -5.28 -16.82 -11.78
C ARG A 191 -3.82 -16.94 -11.40
N ARG A 192 -3.01 -15.91 -11.69
CA ARG A 192 -1.59 -15.85 -11.29
C ARG A 192 -1.47 -15.80 -9.76
N CYS A 193 -2.24 -14.94 -9.11
CA CYS A 193 -2.27 -14.84 -7.64
C CYS A 193 -2.69 -16.17 -7.00
N ALA A 194 -3.68 -16.86 -7.56
CA ALA A 194 -4.10 -18.17 -7.06
C ALA A 194 -2.95 -19.20 -7.10
N ARG A 195 -2.16 -19.23 -8.19
CA ARG A 195 -0.98 -20.10 -8.29
C ARG A 195 0.11 -19.72 -7.26
N LEU A 196 0.37 -18.42 -7.08
CA LEU A 196 1.35 -17.96 -6.09
C LEU A 196 0.94 -18.35 -4.67
N PHE A 197 -0.34 -18.19 -4.32
CA PHE A 197 -0.86 -18.61 -3.01
C PHE A 197 -0.78 -20.12 -2.81
N ALA A 198 -1.05 -20.91 -3.85
CA ALA A 198 -0.90 -22.37 -3.78
C ALA A 198 0.57 -22.78 -3.53
N VAL A 199 1.53 -22.11 -4.18
CA VAL A 199 2.97 -22.34 -3.93
C VAL A 199 3.34 -21.95 -2.49
N ALA A 200 2.89 -20.77 -2.02
CA ALA A 200 3.17 -20.33 -0.65
C ALA A 200 2.59 -21.30 0.39
N ALA A 201 1.35 -21.79 0.18
CA ALA A 201 0.74 -22.78 1.06
C ALA A 201 1.50 -24.12 1.06
N ALA A 202 1.97 -24.59 -0.10
CA ALA A 202 2.78 -25.79 -0.20
C ALA A 202 4.11 -25.67 0.56
N LEU A 203 4.79 -24.52 0.44
CA LEU A 203 6.04 -24.25 1.17
C LEU A 203 5.83 -24.14 2.69
N ALA A 204 4.68 -23.61 3.12
CA ALA A 204 4.33 -23.50 4.54
C ALA A 204 3.88 -24.84 5.15
N GLY A 205 3.42 -25.80 4.33
CA GLY A 205 3.01 -27.14 4.74
C GLY A 205 4.15 -28.13 5.00
N ASP A 206 5.37 -27.82 4.57
CA ASP A 206 6.54 -28.60 4.94
C ASP A 206 6.85 -28.39 6.44
N PRO A 207 6.89 -29.46 7.27
CA PRO A 207 7.17 -29.31 8.70
C PRO A 207 8.54 -28.64 8.85
N VAL A 208 8.55 -27.45 9.43
CA VAL A 208 9.81 -26.83 9.92
C VAL A 208 10.41 -27.85 10.87
N PRO A 209 11.63 -28.40 10.60
CA PRO A 209 12.24 -29.34 11.51
C PRO A 209 12.34 -28.68 12.90
N PRO A 210 11.96 -29.39 14.00
CA PRO A 210 12.02 -28.81 15.33
C PRO A 210 13.40 -28.24 15.52
N GLY A 211 13.49 -26.94 15.77
CA GLY A 211 14.74 -26.25 16.05
C GLY A 211 15.45 -27.05 17.12
N ARG A 212 16.72 -27.43 16.88
CA ARG A 212 17.57 -28.04 17.91
C ARG A 212 17.42 -27.17 19.16
N PRO A 213 17.09 -27.72 20.31
CA PRO A 213 17.12 -26.96 21.54
C PRO A 213 18.53 -26.43 21.67
N GLU A 214 18.67 -25.11 21.49
CA GLU A 214 19.94 -24.45 21.80
C GLU A 214 20.24 -24.75 23.26
N ASP A 215 21.38 -25.38 23.47
CA ASP A 215 21.97 -25.80 24.75
C ASP A 215 22.05 -24.57 25.69
N ARG A 216 20.99 -24.37 26.48
CA ARG A 216 21.00 -23.39 27.57
C ARG A 216 21.76 -23.90 28.79
N THR A 217 22.85 -24.63 28.56
CA THR A 217 23.78 -25.05 29.59
C THR A 217 25.20 -24.57 29.28
N ALA A 218 25.41 -23.27 29.37
CA ALA A 218 26.74 -22.74 29.47
C ALA A 218 26.76 -21.58 30.47
N GLY A 219 27.25 -21.86 31.66
CA GLY A 219 27.98 -20.90 32.46
C GLY A 219 27.26 -20.22 33.61
N ARG A 220 26.90 -20.98 34.66
CA ARG A 220 27.06 -20.45 36.01
C ARG A 220 28.54 -20.61 36.41
N PRO A 221 29.29 -19.54 36.65
CA PRO A 221 30.56 -19.65 37.34
C PRO A 221 30.29 -19.95 38.82
N GLY A 222 30.92 -21.00 39.33
CA GLY A 222 30.78 -21.48 40.70
C GLY A 222 31.27 -20.47 41.72
N GLU A 223 30.52 -20.37 42.79
CA GLU A 223 30.98 -19.91 44.08
C GLU A 223 32.12 -20.86 44.54
N GLN A 224 33.33 -20.34 44.59
CA GLN A 224 34.39 -20.94 45.39
C GLN A 224 34.45 -20.20 46.71
N GLU A 225 33.95 -20.86 47.79
CA GLU A 225 34.36 -20.62 49.14
C GLU A 225 35.84 -20.96 49.26
N ALA A 226 36.63 -20.02 49.77
CA ALA A 226 37.90 -20.35 50.48
C ALA A 226 38.05 -19.33 51.56
N GLY A 227 37.98 -19.87 52.77
CA GLY A 227 38.21 -19.20 54.02
C GLY A 227 39.67 -18.85 54.31
N GLY A 228 39.83 -18.05 55.29
CA GLY A 228 41.03 -18.11 56.16
C GLY A 228 41.75 -16.80 56.34
N ALA A 229 41.66 -16.34 57.57
CA ALA A 229 42.73 -15.80 58.45
C ALA A 229 43.06 -14.30 58.37
N GLU A 230 42.63 -13.61 59.43
CA GLU A 230 43.46 -12.90 60.46
C GLU A 230 44.45 -11.82 60.00
N GLY A 231 44.30 -10.64 60.58
CA GLY A 231 45.41 -9.74 60.84
C GLY A 231 45.06 -8.26 60.98
N ARG A 232 44.58 -7.85 62.17
CA ARG A 232 44.98 -6.61 62.94
C ARG A 232 45.69 -5.50 62.11
N THR A 233 45.33 -4.28 62.27
CA THR A 233 45.54 -3.25 63.28
C THR A 233 45.34 -1.83 62.69
N THR A 234 44.60 -1.04 63.44
CA THR A 234 44.85 0.38 63.84
C THR A 234 45.10 1.44 62.76
N GLY A 235 44.30 2.49 62.85
CA GLY A 235 44.72 3.84 62.50
C GLY A 235 43.71 4.79 62.00
N THR A 236 42.88 5.36 62.87
CA THR A 236 42.33 6.70 62.70
C THR A 236 43.38 7.73 63.06
N PRO A 237 43.41 9.01 62.74
CA PRO A 237 42.27 9.89 62.39
C PRO A 237 42.62 11.04 61.41
N GLU A 238 41.55 11.84 61.22
CA GLU A 238 41.48 13.32 61.02
C GLU A 238 41.99 14.00 59.74
N HIS A 239 41.31 14.78 59.18
CA HIS A 239 41.07 16.21 59.15
C HIS A 239 40.74 16.78 57.78
N ARG A 240 39.60 17.52 57.77
CA ARG A 240 39.39 18.90 57.28
C ARG A 240 39.58 19.24 55.80
N SER A 241 38.43 19.78 55.34
CA SER A 241 38.24 21.12 54.71
C SER A 241 38.88 21.42 53.36
N GLY A 242 38.04 21.87 52.48
CA GLY A 242 38.31 22.60 51.26
C GLY A 242 37.07 22.56 50.42
#